data_6edd7cdd2100cf99235a40c4333f8164
#
_entry.id   6edd7cdd2100cf99235a40c4333f8164
#
_cell.length_a   1.000
_cell.length_b   1.000
_cell.length_c   1.000
_cell.angle_alpha   90.00
_cell.angle_beta   90.00
_cell.angle_gamma   90.00
#
_symmetry.space_group_name_H-M   'P 1'
#
loop_
_entity.id
_entity.type
_entity.pdbx_description
1 polymer ?
#
loop_
_entity_poly.entity_id
_entity_poly.type
_entity_poly.pdbx_seq_one_letter_code
_entity_poly.pdbx_strand_id
1 'polypeptide(L)'
;VAGDGDFQEPVVLGAGSMAGHWGLSKLIVYYDSNNAQISGKVDRSDSTNYAQVFEGFGWHVQEIDGHNHEKIREAIEKAQVVDRPSLIIGTTIMAKGAANVEGDYETHGAPLAHEEIKATKEKLGLPQEEFYLPKEVMDHFQHRFKTLIESSKAWKSQINTACQGNDFNSYWESLFQKSYAEIEYPNFESGTHLATRKAFGATLDKFATQIPNLVGGSADLEPSNYTGNFAMEFGDFSKDNRMGRNLAFGVREFPMAAAMNGIALHGGLMPFGGTFLVFADYERPALRLGSIQKCRVMHEFTHDSFWVGEDGPTHQPIEHAMSLRAIPNFNVFRPADAKETAVCFKLAMESHETPSALLLTRQGVPVFDSSIDVIIDGVSKGAYTIYASDNPELIFLATGSEVSLAIAVAQKMTDKRIRVVSMPCWEIFEAQSLDYQESLIPTRGAMKISFEAGITLGWERFTGSNGLSIGINHFGASAPGPDLAEEFGFTVEKIEPRIREHLASLL
;
A
#
# COMPACT_ATOMS: atom_id res chain seq x y z
N VAL A 1 9.31 -16.81 12.96
CA VAL A 1 10.16 -16.55 14.13
C VAL A 1 10.26 -15.05 14.30
N ALA A 2 10.18 -14.57 15.54
CA ALA A 2 10.27 -13.16 15.90
C ALA A 2 11.07 -13.04 17.22
N GLY A 3 11.77 -11.93 17.40
CA GLY A 3 12.58 -11.68 18.61
C GLY A 3 11.92 -10.65 19.53
N ASP A 4 12.61 -10.31 20.62
CA ASP A 4 12.13 -9.35 21.63
C ASP A 4 11.79 -7.97 21.04
N GLY A 5 12.61 -7.45 20.13
CA GLY A 5 12.37 -6.17 19.48
C GLY A 5 11.13 -6.19 18.59
N ASP A 6 10.89 -7.28 17.87
CA ASP A 6 9.71 -7.42 17.01
C ASP A 6 8.40 -7.34 17.82
N PHE A 7 8.37 -7.93 19.02
CA PHE A 7 7.18 -7.91 19.87
C PHE A 7 6.86 -6.54 20.47
N GLN A 8 7.82 -5.62 20.55
CA GLN A 8 7.61 -4.24 20.96
C GLN A 8 7.01 -3.37 19.84
N GLU A 9 7.06 -3.83 18.59
CA GLU A 9 6.51 -3.10 17.47
C GLU A 9 4.96 -3.06 17.50
N PRO A 10 4.32 -1.89 17.44
CA PRO A 10 2.85 -1.77 17.48
C PRO A 10 2.14 -2.60 16.42
N VAL A 11 2.77 -2.81 15.25
CA VAL A 11 2.21 -3.60 14.16
C VAL A 11 1.99 -5.05 14.56
N VAL A 12 2.84 -5.62 15.42
CA VAL A 12 2.72 -7.01 15.90
C VAL A 12 1.49 -7.17 16.80
N LEU A 13 1.23 -6.22 17.68
CA LEU A 13 0.04 -6.24 18.54
C LEU A 13 -1.25 -6.12 17.71
N GLY A 14 -1.27 -5.20 16.75
CA GLY A 14 -2.39 -5.04 15.83
C GLY A 14 -2.63 -6.27 14.97
N ALA A 15 -1.59 -6.83 14.35
CA ALA A 15 -1.67 -8.04 13.54
C ALA A 15 -2.05 -9.26 14.38
N GLY A 16 -1.49 -9.39 15.59
CA GLY A 16 -1.82 -10.46 16.54
C GLY A 16 -3.28 -10.46 16.94
N SER A 17 -3.83 -9.27 17.23
CA SER A 17 -5.25 -9.10 17.53
C SER A 17 -6.14 -9.51 16.35
N MET A 18 -5.82 -9.08 15.11
CA MET A 18 -6.57 -9.49 13.91
C MET A 18 -6.49 -11.01 13.67
N ALA A 19 -5.30 -11.59 13.79
CA ALA A 19 -5.10 -13.03 13.59
C ALA A 19 -5.91 -13.88 14.59
N GLY A 20 -5.98 -13.43 15.85
CA GLY A 20 -6.83 -14.05 16.87
C GLY A 20 -8.31 -13.93 16.53
N HIS A 21 -8.77 -12.74 16.17
CA HIS A 21 -10.17 -12.47 15.78
C HIS A 21 -10.60 -13.32 14.57
N TRP A 22 -9.76 -13.40 13.55
CA TRP A 22 -10.02 -14.22 12.35
C TRP A 22 -9.79 -15.72 12.59
N GLY A 23 -9.22 -16.12 13.73
CA GLY A 23 -8.95 -17.51 14.07
C GLY A 23 -8.00 -18.17 13.09
N LEU A 24 -6.86 -17.55 12.78
CA LEU A 24 -5.90 -18.06 11.79
C LEU A 24 -5.13 -19.27 12.33
N SER A 25 -5.79 -20.42 12.41
CA SER A 25 -5.27 -21.63 13.06
C SER A 25 -3.98 -22.20 12.45
N LYS A 26 -3.66 -21.86 11.19
CA LYS A 26 -2.42 -22.28 10.55
C LYS A 26 -1.22 -21.35 10.86
N LEU A 27 -1.47 -20.21 11.51
CA LEU A 27 -0.41 -19.27 11.90
C LEU A 27 0.23 -19.75 13.21
N ILE A 28 1.50 -20.10 13.12
CA ILE A 28 2.32 -20.48 14.27
C ILE A 28 3.47 -19.48 14.33
N VAL A 29 3.55 -18.72 15.41
CA VAL A 29 4.65 -17.77 15.68
C VAL A 29 5.54 -18.35 16.78
N TYR A 30 6.84 -18.39 16.52
CA TYR A 30 7.85 -18.69 17.53
C TYR A 30 8.51 -17.38 17.96
N TYR A 31 8.36 -17.06 19.24
CA TYR A 31 9.00 -15.91 19.88
C TYR A 31 10.29 -16.37 20.53
N ASP A 32 11.43 -15.93 19.99
CA ASP A 32 12.76 -16.14 20.57
C ASP A 32 12.97 -15.10 21.67
N SER A 33 12.62 -15.48 22.90
CA SER A 33 12.69 -14.64 24.10
C SER A 33 14.04 -14.82 24.78
N ASN A 34 15.00 -13.97 24.41
CA ASN A 34 16.38 -14.05 24.88
C ASN A 34 16.81 -12.88 25.78
N ASN A 35 15.89 -11.95 26.07
CA ASN A 35 16.12 -10.77 26.90
C ASN A 35 17.27 -9.88 26.39
N ALA A 36 17.48 -9.81 25.05
CA ALA A 36 18.55 -9.01 24.46
C ALA A 36 18.06 -8.13 23.32
N GLN A 37 18.50 -6.88 23.34
CA GLN A 37 18.30 -5.86 22.31
C GLN A 37 19.62 -5.14 22.05
N ILE A 38 19.70 -4.32 21.00
CA ILE A 38 20.88 -3.52 20.67
C ILE A 38 21.38 -2.68 21.86
N SER A 39 20.45 -2.08 22.63
CA SER A 39 20.79 -1.18 23.74
C SER A 39 20.95 -1.89 25.09
N GLY A 40 20.90 -3.20 25.15
CA GLY A 40 21.02 -3.98 26.38
C GLY A 40 19.88 -4.97 26.61
N LYS A 41 19.53 -5.19 27.87
CA LYS A 41 18.46 -6.12 28.24
C LYS A 41 17.08 -5.50 27.99
N VAL A 42 16.12 -6.36 27.64
CA VAL A 42 14.71 -5.98 27.37
C VAL A 42 14.06 -5.33 28.57
N ASP A 43 14.32 -5.79 29.78
CA ASP A 43 13.74 -5.30 31.01
C ASP A 43 14.01 -3.79 31.32
N ARG A 44 14.92 -3.17 30.56
CA ARG A 44 15.12 -1.71 30.61
C ARG A 44 13.98 -0.90 29.95
N SER A 45 13.29 -1.49 28.98
CA SER A 45 12.32 -0.78 28.13
C SER A 45 10.95 -1.44 28.09
N ASP A 46 10.84 -2.73 28.40
CA ASP A 46 9.61 -3.50 28.30
C ASP A 46 9.46 -4.49 29.46
N SER A 47 8.26 -4.53 30.03
CA SER A 47 7.85 -5.48 31.06
C SER A 47 6.54 -6.18 30.70
N THR A 48 6.16 -6.16 29.44
CA THR A 48 4.91 -6.73 28.94
C THR A 48 4.90 -8.25 29.06
N ASN A 49 3.86 -8.79 29.65
CA ASN A 49 3.61 -10.23 29.62
C ASN A 49 2.91 -10.61 28.30
N TYR A 50 3.70 -10.90 27.27
CA TYR A 50 3.17 -11.25 25.95
C TYR A 50 2.36 -12.55 25.95
N ALA A 51 2.62 -13.49 26.86
CA ALA A 51 1.77 -14.68 27.00
C ALA A 51 0.33 -14.27 27.30
N GLN A 52 0.10 -13.43 28.31
CA GLN A 52 -1.23 -12.94 28.68
C GLN A 52 -1.85 -12.06 27.60
N VAL A 53 -1.06 -11.23 26.91
CA VAL A 53 -1.56 -10.37 25.83
C VAL A 53 -2.11 -11.23 24.69
N PHE A 54 -1.36 -12.23 24.23
CA PHE A 54 -1.77 -13.09 23.11
C PHE A 54 -2.88 -14.08 23.52
N GLU A 55 -2.89 -14.56 24.78
CA GLU A 55 -4.05 -15.28 25.32
C GLU A 55 -5.31 -14.41 25.26
N GLY A 56 -5.22 -13.11 25.64
CA GLY A 56 -6.30 -12.14 25.53
C GLY A 56 -6.77 -11.91 24.08
N PHE A 57 -5.89 -12.05 23.10
CA PHE A 57 -6.24 -12.04 21.67
C PHE A 57 -6.87 -13.35 21.18
N GLY A 58 -6.99 -14.38 22.02
CA GLY A 58 -7.56 -15.69 21.68
C GLY A 58 -6.56 -16.67 21.07
N TRP A 59 -5.27 -16.44 21.19
CA TRP A 59 -4.23 -17.35 20.73
C TRP A 59 -4.03 -18.54 21.69
N HIS A 60 -3.51 -19.65 21.17
CA HIS A 60 -2.97 -20.73 21.95
C HIS A 60 -1.49 -20.40 22.28
N VAL A 61 -1.19 -20.22 23.56
CA VAL A 61 0.16 -19.84 24.00
C VAL A 61 0.86 -21.01 24.70
N GLN A 62 2.12 -21.19 24.41
CA GLN A 62 3.01 -22.18 25.04
C GLN A 62 4.34 -21.52 25.41
N GLU A 63 4.80 -21.72 26.63
CA GLU A 63 6.12 -21.30 27.10
C GLU A 63 7.03 -22.52 27.26
N ILE A 64 8.21 -22.49 26.66
CA ILE A 64 9.14 -23.64 26.61
C ILE A 64 10.58 -23.19 26.79
N ASP A 65 11.47 -24.18 27.16
CA ASP A 65 12.89 -24.03 26.95
C ASP A 65 13.23 -24.06 25.45
N GLY A 66 13.63 -22.92 24.91
CA GLY A 66 13.96 -22.73 23.51
C GLY A 66 15.26 -23.38 23.03
N HIS A 67 16.04 -23.99 23.95
CA HIS A 67 17.21 -24.83 23.61
C HIS A 67 16.91 -26.32 23.66
N ASN A 68 15.70 -26.72 24.11
CA ASN A 68 15.32 -28.13 24.17
C ASN A 68 14.58 -28.52 22.85
N HIS A 69 15.25 -29.26 21.99
CA HIS A 69 14.73 -29.66 20.67
C HIS A 69 13.46 -30.51 20.78
N GLU A 70 13.32 -31.35 21.80
CA GLU A 70 12.10 -32.14 22.01
C GLU A 70 10.92 -31.25 22.38
N LYS A 71 11.14 -30.27 23.28
CA LYS A 71 10.11 -29.32 23.68
C LYS A 71 9.65 -28.42 22.50
N ILE A 72 10.58 -28.00 21.63
CA ILE A 72 10.26 -27.26 20.42
C ILE A 72 9.38 -28.12 19.50
N ARG A 73 9.74 -29.40 19.27
CA ARG A 73 8.96 -30.32 18.44
C ARG A 73 7.57 -30.53 18.99
N GLU A 74 7.44 -30.88 20.29
CA GLU A 74 6.17 -31.07 20.97
C GLU A 74 5.27 -29.83 20.86
N ALA A 75 5.83 -28.64 21.01
CA ALA A 75 5.09 -27.38 20.93
C ALA A 75 4.57 -27.10 19.53
N ILE A 76 5.39 -27.36 18.49
CA ILE A 76 4.97 -27.22 17.10
C ILE A 76 3.88 -28.24 16.75
N GLU A 77 4.02 -29.51 17.14
CA GLU A 77 3.03 -30.55 16.91
C GLU A 77 1.68 -30.22 17.56
N LYS A 78 1.70 -29.70 18.80
CA LYS A 78 0.48 -29.21 19.47
C LYS A 78 -0.12 -28.02 18.72
N ALA A 79 0.69 -27.05 18.28
CA ALA A 79 0.23 -25.88 17.57
C ALA A 79 -0.45 -26.23 16.23
N GLN A 80 -0.02 -27.30 15.55
CA GLN A 80 -0.59 -27.74 14.27
C GLN A 80 -2.00 -28.30 14.36
N VAL A 81 -2.46 -28.73 15.53
CA VAL A 81 -3.77 -29.36 15.72
C VAL A 81 -4.80 -28.48 16.41
N VAL A 82 -4.41 -27.29 16.88
CA VAL A 82 -5.33 -26.33 17.53
C VAL A 82 -6.07 -25.48 16.51
N ASP A 83 -7.34 -25.23 16.76
CA ASP A 83 -8.22 -24.40 15.89
C ASP A 83 -8.15 -22.89 16.22
N ARG A 84 -6.95 -22.39 16.41
CA ARG A 84 -6.65 -20.96 16.65
C ARG A 84 -5.18 -20.69 16.43
N PRO A 85 -4.74 -19.42 16.17
CA PRO A 85 -3.32 -19.14 16.00
C PRO A 85 -2.52 -19.49 17.26
N SER A 86 -1.26 -19.87 17.07
CA SER A 86 -0.40 -20.34 18.18
C SER A 86 0.84 -19.46 18.32
N LEU A 87 1.14 -19.07 19.56
CA LEU A 87 2.39 -18.43 19.97
C LEU A 87 3.20 -19.41 20.82
N ILE A 88 4.41 -19.70 20.39
CA ILE A 88 5.39 -20.50 21.15
C ILE A 88 6.46 -19.53 21.64
N ILE A 89 6.54 -19.31 22.95
CA ILE A 89 7.55 -18.47 23.59
C ILE A 89 8.70 -19.38 24.03
N GLY A 90 9.80 -19.32 23.30
CA GLY A 90 11.02 -20.09 23.61
C GLY A 90 12.01 -19.22 24.36
N THR A 91 12.24 -19.53 25.65
CA THR A 91 13.31 -18.87 26.39
C THR A 91 14.67 -19.38 25.90
N THR A 92 15.49 -18.45 25.39
CA THR A 92 16.81 -18.77 24.83
C THR A 92 17.91 -17.90 25.44
N ILE A 93 19.14 -18.19 25.08
CA ILE A 93 20.32 -17.45 25.49
C ILE A 93 20.97 -16.89 24.21
N MET A 94 21.20 -15.57 24.15
CA MET A 94 21.90 -14.94 23.05
C MET A 94 23.28 -15.57 22.83
N ALA A 95 23.68 -15.80 21.57
CA ALA A 95 24.95 -16.44 21.19
C ALA A 95 25.23 -17.74 21.92
N LYS A 96 24.23 -18.60 22.15
CA LYS A 96 24.33 -19.88 22.82
C LYS A 96 25.47 -20.74 22.25
N GLY A 97 26.37 -21.18 23.11
CA GLY A 97 27.52 -21.99 22.76
C GLY A 97 28.80 -21.18 22.48
N ALA A 98 28.73 -19.87 22.37
CA ALA A 98 29.92 -19.02 22.25
C ALA A 98 30.88 -19.23 23.43
N ALA A 99 32.19 -19.11 23.18
CA ALA A 99 33.20 -19.42 24.17
C ALA A 99 33.21 -18.43 25.34
N ASN A 100 33.21 -17.13 25.02
CA ASN A 100 33.37 -16.05 25.98
C ASN A 100 32.20 -15.05 26.02
N VAL A 101 31.35 -14.99 24.94
CA VAL A 101 30.29 -13.99 24.81
C VAL A 101 28.89 -14.60 24.84
N GLU A 102 28.72 -15.81 25.34
CA GLU A 102 27.42 -16.44 25.56
C GLU A 102 26.58 -15.59 26.53
N GLY A 103 25.37 -15.18 26.10
CA GLY A 103 24.46 -14.33 26.87
C GLY A 103 24.76 -12.84 26.81
N ASP A 104 25.77 -12.43 26.06
CA ASP A 104 26.11 -11.03 25.93
C ASP A 104 25.27 -10.35 24.84
N TYR A 105 24.50 -9.32 25.21
CA TYR A 105 23.67 -8.54 24.29
C TYR A 105 24.48 -7.80 23.21
N GLU A 106 25.78 -7.54 23.44
CA GLU A 106 26.65 -6.89 22.44
C GLU A 106 26.84 -7.77 21.18
N THR A 107 26.53 -9.07 21.27
CA THR A 107 26.50 -9.96 20.09
C THR A 107 25.28 -9.76 19.21
N HIS A 108 24.30 -8.92 19.62
CA HIS A 108 23.09 -8.66 18.85
C HIS A 108 23.43 -7.92 17.54
N GLY A 109 23.24 -8.60 16.41
CA GLY A 109 23.51 -8.04 15.08
C GLY A 109 24.98 -7.79 14.75
N ALA A 110 25.91 -8.22 15.59
CA ALA A 110 27.34 -8.09 15.38
C ALA A 110 27.98 -9.46 15.05
N PRO A 111 28.84 -9.55 14.01
CA PRO A 111 29.57 -10.78 13.73
C PRO A 111 30.58 -11.06 14.87
N LEU A 112 30.75 -12.34 15.25
CA LEU A 112 31.77 -12.73 16.21
C LEU A 112 33.16 -12.48 15.64
N ALA A 113 34.08 -12.02 16.48
CA ALA A 113 35.50 -11.88 16.12
C ALA A 113 36.14 -13.23 15.77
N HIS A 114 37.16 -13.23 14.91
CA HIS A 114 37.82 -14.47 14.46
C HIS A 114 38.33 -15.31 15.60
N GLU A 115 38.89 -14.69 16.64
CA GLU A 115 39.38 -15.40 17.82
C GLU A 115 38.24 -16.05 18.62
N GLU A 116 37.09 -15.36 18.70
CA GLU A 116 35.91 -15.91 19.37
C GLU A 116 35.32 -17.07 18.56
N ILE A 117 35.28 -16.99 17.22
CA ILE A 117 34.83 -18.09 16.34
C ILE A 117 35.75 -19.32 16.57
N LYS A 118 37.08 -19.13 16.63
CA LYS A 118 38.02 -20.20 16.84
C LYS A 118 37.82 -20.87 18.20
N ALA A 119 37.73 -20.07 19.27
CA ALA A 119 37.49 -20.55 20.62
C ALA A 119 36.13 -21.25 20.74
N THR A 120 35.09 -20.74 20.08
CA THR A 120 33.77 -21.36 20.06
C THR A 120 33.78 -22.71 19.34
N LYS A 121 34.45 -22.83 18.20
CA LYS A 121 34.59 -24.11 17.50
C LYS A 121 35.34 -25.13 18.38
N GLU A 122 36.38 -24.70 19.05
CA GLU A 122 37.14 -25.56 20.00
C GLU A 122 36.23 -26.02 21.16
N LYS A 123 35.49 -25.10 21.81
CA LYS A 123 34.53 -25.39 22.88
C LYS A 123 33.46 -26.40 22.44
N LEU A 124 32.96 -26.27 21.19
CA LEU A 124 31.95 -27.14 20.63
C LEU A 124 32.48 -28.44 20.02
N GLY A 125 33.79 -28.66 19.99
CA GLY A 125 34.42 -29.83 19.37
C GLY A 125 34.31 -29.86 17.85
N LEU A 126 34.19 -28.69 17.21
CA LEU A 126 34.05 -28.55 15.76
C LEU A 126 35.43 -28.35 15.11
N PRO A 127 35.63 -28.85 13.86
CA PRO A 127 36.84 -28.56 13.09
C PRO A 127 37.03 -27.05 12.85
N GLN A 128 38.28 -26.61 12.78
CA GLN A 128 38.60 -25.20 12.50
C GLN A 128 38.44 -24.80 11.05
N GLU A 129 38.13 -25.74 10.17
CA GLU A 129 37.81 -25.49 8.74
C GLU A 129 36.69 -24.49 8.57
N GLU A 130 36.87 -23.54 7.66
CA GLU A 130 35.82 -22.60 7.28
C GLU A 130 34.73 -23.34 6.50
N PHE A 131 33.45 -22.96 6.72
CA PHE A 131 32.28 -23.58 6.08
C PHE A 131 32.20 -25.11 6.23
N TYR A 132 32.74 -25.66 7.33
CA TYR A 132 32.68 -27.10 7.62
C TYR A 132 31.21 -27.59 7.66
N LEU A 133 30.92 -28.57 6.78
CA LEU A 133 29.62 -29.23 6.70
C LEU A 133 29.80 -30.74 6.95
N PRO A 134 29.33 -31.27 8.09
CA PRO A 134 29.37 -32.71 8.36
C PRO A 134 28.65 -33.52 7.28
N LYS A 135 29.24 -34.61 6.84
CA LYS A 135 28.68 -35.48 5.82
C LYS A 135 27.27 -35.98 6.18
N GLU A 136 27.08 -36.32 7.43
CA GLU A 136 25.80 -36.81 7.99
C GLU A 136 24.68 -35.78 7.84
N VAL A 137 25.00 -34.50 8.07
CA VAL A 137 24.07 -33.38 7.88
C VAL A 137 23.71 -33.24 6.42
N MET A 138 24.72 -33.27 5.55
CA MET A 138 24.46 -33.19 4.06
C MET A 138 23.61 -34.34 3.58
N ASP A 139 23.90 -35.58 4.01
CA ASP A 139 23.14 -36.78 3.63
C ASP A 139 21.68 -36.70 4.13
N HIS A 140 21.48 -36.18 5.36
CA HIS A 140 20.14 -35.94 5.92
C HIS A 140 19.32 -34.97 5.07
N PHE A 141 19.88 -33.81 4.74
CA PHE A 141 19.18 -32.82 3.92
C PHE A 141 18.96 -33.30 2.50
N GLN A 142 19.92 -33.99 1.88
CA GLN A 142 19.73 -34.59 0.56
C GLN A 142 18.57 -35.61 0.54
N HIS A 143 18.45 -36.45 1.57
CA HIS A 143 17.32 -37.35 1.69
C HIS A 143 16.00 -36.58 1.84
N ARG A 144 15.97 -35.57 2.70
CA ARG A 144 14.79 -34.72 2.91
C ARG A 144 14.36 -34.00 1.63
N PHE A 145 15.31 -33.47 0.86
CA PHE A 145 15.02 -32.80 -0.42
C PHE A 145 14.39 -33.75 -1.44
N LYS A 146 14.83 -35.01 -1.52
CA LYS A 146 14.19 -35.99 -2.40
C LYS A 146 12.71 -36.18 -2.04
N THR A 147 12.39 -36.35 -0.77
CA THR A 147 11.01 -36.50 -0.29
C THR A 147 10.17 -35.26 -0.60
N LEU A 148 10.72 -34.05 -0.40
CA LEU A 148 10.02 -32.79 -0.70
C LEU A 148 9.78 -32.61 -2.21
N ILE A 149 10.74 -33.01 -3.06
CA ILE A 149 10.59 -32.98 -4.52
C ILE A 149 9.45 -33.91 -4.97
N GLU A 150 9.37 -35.13 -4.41
CA GLU A 150 8.29 -36.06 -4.69
C GLU A 150 6.92 -35.52 -4.27
N SER A 151 6.84 -34.93 -3.05
CA SER A 151 5.63 -34.27 -2.57
C SER A 151 5.20 -33.11 -3.48
N SER A 152 6.15 -32.30 -3.94
CA SER A 152 5.89 -31.20 -4.87
C SER A 152 5.39 -31.70 -6.23
N LYS A 153 5.98 -32.79 -6.76
CA LYS A 153 5.53 -33.43 -8.00
C LYS A 153 4.11 -33.98 -7.88
N ALA A 154 3.82 -34.65 -6.75
CA ALA A 154 2.49 -35.18 -6.46
C ALA A 154 1.44 -34.07 -6.40
N TRP A 155 1.75 -32.96 -5.69
CA TRP A 155 0.87 -31.79 -5.62
C TRP A 155 0.62 -31.18 -7.01
N LYS A 156 1.67 -30.97 -7.81
CA LYS A 156 1.54 -30.46 -9.19
C LYS A 156 0.66 -31.37 -10.05
N SER A 157 0.80 -32.70 -9.90
CA SER A 157 -0.05 -33.67 -10.61
C SER A 157 -1.52 -33.56 -10.19
N GLN A 158 -1.80 -33.36 -8.90
CA GLN A 158 -3.16 -33.14 -8.39
C GLN A 158 -3.78 -31.88 -8.96
N ILE A 159 -3.05 -30.75 -8.97
CA ILE A 159 -3.52 -29.48 -9.59
C ILE A 159 -3.80 -29.69 -11.08
N ASN A 160 -2.86 -30.29 -11.82
CA ASN A 160 -3.04 -30.54 -13.24
C ASN A 160 -4.30 -31.44 -13.51
N THR A 161 -4.56 -32.40 -12.64
CA THR A 161 -5.77 -33.26 -12.76
C THR A 161 -7.02 -32.45 -12.46
N ALA A 162 -7.02 -31.62 -11.42
CA ALA A 162 -8.13 -30.73 -11.09
C ALA A 162 -8.43 -29.72 -12.24
N CYS A 163 -7.38 -29.18 -12.87
CA CYS A 163 -7.50 -28.28 -14.01
C CYS A 163 -7.97 -28.95 -15.33
N GLN A 164 -8.18 -30.27 -15.38
CA GLN A 164 -8.83 -30.91 -16.51
C GLN A 164 -10.35 -30.65 -16.55
N GLY A 165 -10.94 -30.20 -15.44
CA GLY A 165 -12.30 -29.67 -15.39
C GLY A 165 -12.33 -28.18 -15.75
N ASN A 166 -13.20 -27.78 -16.71
CA ASN A 166 -13.23 -26.40 -17.22
C ASN A 166 -13.43 -25.33 -16.15
N ASP A 167 -14.34 -25.56 -15.20
CA ASP A 167 -14.68 -24.54 -14.18
C ASP A 167 -13.52 -24.27 -13.21
N PHE A 168 -12.87 -25.33 -12.73
CA PHE A 168 -11.74 -25.18 -11.83
C PHE A 168 -10.52 -24.56 -12.54
N ASN A 169 -10.26 -24.95 -13.78
CA ASN A 169 -9.16 -24.37 -14.55
C ASN A 169 -9.34 -22.87 -14.75
N SER A 170 -10.53 -22.43 -15.17
CA SER A 170 -10.84 -21.01 -15.36
C SER A 170 -10.68 -20.22 -14.06
N TYR A 171 -11.16 -20.76 -12.95
CA TYR A 171 -10.96 -20.15 -11.63
C TYR A 171 -9.48 -20.10 -11.24
N TRP A 172 -8.74 -21.22 -11.40
CA TRP A 172 -7.31 -21.27 -11.07
C TRP A 172 -6.49 -20.27 -11.88
N GLU A 173 -6.74 -20.17 -13.20
CA GLU A 173 -6.08 -19.19 -14.07
C GLU A 173 -6.42 -17.75 -13.68
N SER A 174 -7.66 -17.47 -13.30
CA SER A 174 -8.09 -16.13 -12.88
C SER A 174 -7.34 -15.62 -11.65
N LEU A 175 -6.89 -16.50 -10.75
CA LEU A 175 -6.10 -16.11 -9.56
C LEU A 175 -4.73 -15.52 -9.93
N PHE A 176 -4.22 -15.86 -11.11
CA PHE A 176 -2.90 -15.42 -11.59
C PHE A 176 -2.97 -14.49 -12.80
N GLN A 177 -4.17 -14.00 -13.12
CA GLN A 177 -4.38 -13.09 -14.24
C GLN A 177 -3.59 -11.79 -14.05
N LYS A 178 -2.93 -11.37 -15.15
CA LYS A 178 -2.06 -10.17 -15.16
C LYS A 178 -2.66 -8.98 -15.90
N SER A 179 -3.61 -9.19 -16.76
CA SER A 179 -4.26 -8.14 -17.55
C SER A 179 -5.77 -8.29 -17.51
N TYR A 180 -6.45 -7.17 -17.48
CA TYR A 180 -7.92 -7.08 -17.41
C TYR A 180 -8.45 -6.32 -18.64
N ALA A 181 -7.93 -6.65 -19.84
CA ALA A 181 -8.29 -5.97 -21.09
C ALA A 181 -9.81 -5.97 -21.37
N GLU A 182 -10.47 -7.09 -21.03
CA GLU A 182 -11.91 -7.30 -21.27
C GLU A 182 -12.80 -6.88 -20.09
N ILE A 183 -12.25 -6.18 -19.06
CA ILE A 183 -13.04 -5.79 -17.89
C ILE A 183 -14.09 -4.74 -18.27
N GLU A 184 -15.30 -4.95 -17.82
CA GLU A 184 -16.40 -4.02 -18.03
C GLU A 184 -16.37 -2.92 -16.97
N TYR A 185 -16.29 -1.67 -17.42
CA TYR A 185 -16.36 -0.50 -16.57
C TYR A 185 -17.78 -0.18 -16.11
N PRO A 186 -17.98 0.45 -14.94
CA PRO A 186 -19.27 1.07 -14.61
C PRO A 186 -19.55 2.24 -15.54
N ASN A 187 -20.83 2.51 -15.78
CA ASN A 187 -21.26 3.66 -16.59
C ASN A 187 -21.39 4.89 -15.69
N PHE A 188 -20.70 5.97 -16.04
CA PHE A 188 -20.82 7.28 -15.40
C PHE A 188 -21.34 8.32 -16.39
N GLU A 189 -22.50 8.92 -16.07
CA GLU A 189 -23.17 9.89 -16.94
C GLU A 189 -22.40 11.22 -16.96
N SER A 190 -22.02 11.66 -18.16
CA SER A 190 -21.33 12.94 -18.35
C SER A 190 -22.19 14.13 -17.89
N GLY A 191 -21.56 15.15 -17.33
CA GLY A 191 -22.23 16.35 -16.80
C GLY A 191 -22.85 16.18 -15.41
N THR A 192 -22.89 14.98 -14.86
CA THR A 192 -23.25 14.77 -13.45
C THR A 192 -22.11 15.14 -12.51
N HIS A 193 -22.39 15.27 -11.21
CA HIS A 193 -21.37 15.48 -10.18
C HIS A 193 -21.29 14.25 -9.29
N LEU A 194 -20.10 13.65 -9.20
CA LEU A 194 -19.85 12.47 -8.38
C LEU A 194 -18.50 12.60 -7.67
N ALA A 195 -18.45 12.30 -6.36
CA ALA A 195 -17.19 12.21 -5.63
C ALA A 195 -16.37 11.02 -6.15
N THR A 196 -15.06 11.17 -6.31
CA THR A 196 -14.25 10.07 -6.85
C THR A 196 -14.20 8.87 -5.90
N ARG A 197 -14.35 9.05 -4.57
CA ARG A 197 -14.55 7.93 -3.63
C ARG A 197 -15.83 7.13 -3.90
N LYS A 198 -16.92 7.79 -4.33
CA LYS A 198 -18.16 7.09 -4.73
C LYS A 198 -17.98 6.35 -6.05
N ALA A 199 -17.23 6.95 -6.98
CA ALA A 199 -16.88 6.30 -8.23
C ALA A 199 -15.99 5.07 -8.00
N PHE A 200 -15.07 5.15 -7.03
CA PHE A 200 -14.28 3.99 -6.58
C PHE A 200 -15.18 2.87 -6.08
N GLY A 201 -16.11 3.15 -5.17
CA GLY A 201 -17.06 2.15 -4.69
C GLY A 201 -17.87 1.49 -5.80
N ALA A 202 -18.43 2.27 -6.73
CA ALA A 202 -19.15 1.73 -7.87
C ALA A 202 -18.25 0.89 -8.81
N THR A 203 -16.96 1.27 -8.92
CA THR A 203 -15.98 0.50 -9.68
C THR A 203 -15.61 -0.79 -8.95
N LEU A 204 -15.40 -0.73 -7.64
CA LEU A 204 -15.15 -1.89 -6.80
C LEU A 204 -16.29 -2.91 -6.92
N ASP A 205 -17.55 -2.47 -6.78
CA ASP A 205 -18.74 -3.32 -6.91
C ASP A 205 -18.76 -4.01 -8.30
N LYS A 206 -18.52 -3.26 -9.37
CA LYS A 206 -18.53 -3.80 -10.73
C LYS A 206 -17.35 -4.75 -11.00
N PHE A 207 -16.14 -4.41 -10.56
CA PHE A 207 -14.94 -5.19 -10.81
C PHE A 207 -14.88 -6.43 -9.94
N ALA A 208 -15.36 -6.38 -8.69
CA ALA A 208 -15.34 -7.51 -7.78
C ALA A 208 -16.16 -8.71 -8.27
N THR A 209 -17.21 -8.48 -9.08
CA THR A 209 -17.96 -9.56 -9.72
C THR A 209 -17.20 -10.24 -10.85
N GLN A 210 -16.21 -9.55 -11.45
CA GLN A 210 -15.41 -10.04 -12.57
C GLN A 210 -14.04 -10.58 -12.11
N ILE A 211 -13.61 -10.20 -10.90
CA ILE A 211 -12.28 -10.52 -10.35
C ILE A 211 -12.45 -11.26 -9.03
N PRO A 212 -12.51 -12.61 -9.07
CA PRO A 212 -12.85 -13.41 -7.90
C PRO A 212 -11.77 -13.39 -6.80
N ASN A 213 -10.53 -13.03 -7.12
CA ASN A 213 -9.42 -12.98 -6.20
C ASN A 213 -9.15 -11.57 -5.63
N LEU A 214 -9.99 -10.58 -5.91
CA LEU A 214 -9.95 -9.28 -5.26
C LEU A 214 -10.45 -9.41 -3.84
N VAL A 215 -9.61 -9.08 -2.85
CA VAL A 215 -9.91 -9.16 -1.41
C VAL A 215 -9.46 -7.88 -0.73
N GLY A 216 -10.14 -7.46 0.31
CA GLY A 216 -9.74 -6.25 1.03
C GLY A 216 -10.86 -5.66 1.85
N GLY A 217 -10.71 -4.45 2.31
CA GLY A 217 -11.69 -3.76 3.13
C GLY A 217 -11.17 -2.44 3.63
N SER A 218 -11.67 -1.98 4.77
CA SER A 218 -11.36 -0.66 5.29
C SER A 218 -10.84 -0.73 6.74
N ALA A 219 -10.08 0.30 7.12
CA ALA A 219 -9.69 0.54 8.50
C ALA A 219 -10.82 1.25 9.28
N ASP A 220 -11.98 0.58 9.40
CA ASP A 220 -13.20 1.06 10.08
C ASP A 220 -13.85 2.30 9.43
N LEU A 221 -13.64 2.48 8.12
CA LEU A 221 -14.16 3.64 7.38
C LEU A 221 -15.03 3.25 6.16
N GLU A 222 -15.63 2.06 6.16
CA GLU A 222 -16.45 1.53 5.06
C GLU A 222 -17.49 2.51 4.51
N PRO A 223 -18.27 3.25 5.33
CA PRO A 223 -19.22 4.23 4.80
C PRO A 223 -18.55 5.40 4.08
N SER A 224 -17.33 5.75 4.47
CA SER A 224 -16.55 6.85 3.91
C SER A 224 -15.74 6.44 2.69
N ASN A 225 -15.20 5.22 2.70
CA ASN A 225 -14.44 4.62 1.61
C ASN A 225 -15.34 3.97 0.54
N TYR A 226 -16.64 3.85 0.77
CA TYR A 226 -17.59 3.16 -0.12
C TYR A 226 -17.25 1.69 -0.39
N THR A 227 -16.65 1.00 0.58
CA THR A 227 -16.37 -0.44 0.54
C THR A 227 -17.49 -1.28 1.17
N GLY A 228 -18.52 -0.66 1.75
CA GLY A 228 -19.61 -1.34 2.46
C GLY A 228 -20.47 -2.26 1.58
N ASN A 229 -20.70 -1.92 0.31
CA ASN A 229 -21.42 -2.82 -0.62
C ASN A 229 -20.61 -4.09 -0.87
N PHE A 230 -19.28 -3.97 -1.07
CA PHE A 230 -18.40 -5.11 -1.21
C PHE A 230 -18.46 -6.02 0.02
N ALA A 231 -18.45 -5.43 1.23
CA ALA A 231 -18.58 -6.16 2.48
C ALA A 231 -19.92 -6.90 2.58
N MET A 232 -21.03 -6.25 2.19
CA MET A 232 -22.36 -6.88 2.20
C MET A 232 -22.50 -8.00 1.18
N GLU A 233 -21.92 -7.86 -0.01
CA GLU A 233 -22.06 -8.83 -1.09
C GLU A 233 -21.18 -10.07 -0.88
N PHE A 234 -19.91 -9.86 -0.49
CA PHE A 234 -18.93 -10.93 -0.39
C PHE A 234 -18.69 -11.43 1.04
N GLY A 235 -19.23 -10.75 2.03
CA GLY A 235 -19.14 -11.09 3.46
C GLY A 235 -17.76 -10.92 4.06
N ASP A 236 -17.71 -10.79 5.39
CA ASP A 236 -16.49 -10.66 6.15
C ASP A 236 -15.73 -12.00 6.21
N PHE A 237 -14.43 -11.94 5.97
CA PHE A 237 -13.53 -13.04 6.30
C PHE A 237 -13.46 -13.21 7.81
N SER A 238 -13.77 -14.41 8.28
CA SER A 238 -13.80 -14.70 9.71
C SER A 238 -13.48 -16.18 9.97
N LYS A 239 -13.47 -16.57 11.24
CA LYS A 239 -13.36 -17.96 11.65
C LYS A 239 -14.47 -18.81 11.03
N ASP A 240 -15.70 -18.26 10.98
CA ASP A 240 -16.90 -18.98 10.53
C ASP A 240 -17.20 -18.79 9.04
N ASN A 241 -16.54 -17.83 8.38
CA ASN A 241 -16.65 -17.56 6.95
C ASN A 241 -15.27 -17.40 6.30
N ARG A 242 -14.67 -18.52 5.92
CA ARG A 242 -13.35 -18.55 5.25
C ARG A 242 -13.39 -18.12 3.79
N MET A 243 -14.57 -17.98 3.21
CA MET A 243 -14.76 -17.55 1.82
C MET A 243 -15.13 -16.07 1.73
N GLY A 244 -15.30 -15.38 2.87
CA GLY A 244 -15.49 -13.95 2.90
C GLY A 244 -14.31 -13.23 2.26
N ARG A 245 -14.62 -12.20 1.46
CA ARG A 245 -13.61 -11.43 0.73
C ARG A 245 -13.37 -10.06 1.36
N ASN A 246 -14.28 -9.60 2.21
CA ASN A 246 -14.08 -8.38 2.99
C ASN A 246 -13.19 -8.68 4.20
N LEU A 247 -12.12 -7.88 4.34
CA LEU A 247 -11.22 -7.91 5.49
C LEU A 247 -11.54 -6.70 6.37
N ALA A 248 -12.36 -6.89 7.40
CA ALA A 248 -12.67 -5.83 8.36
C ALA A 248 -11.44 -5.60 9.26
N PHE A 249 -10.57 -4.67 8.88
CA PHE A 249 -9.30 -4.42 9.56
C PHE A 249 -9.47 -3.69 10.90
N GLY A 250 -10.57 -2.95 11.08
CA GLY A 250 -10.75 -2.04 12.21
C GLY A 250 -9.76 -0.87 12.16
N VAL A 251 -9.68 -0.06 13.21
CA VAL A 251 -8.77 1.10 13.27
C VAL A 251 -7.32 0.62 13.42
N ARG A 252 -6.74 0.10 12.33
CA ARG A 252 -5.40 -0.54 12.30
C ARG A 252 -4.74 -0.37 10.94
N GLU A 253 -4.44 0.85 10.52
CA GLU A 253 -3.92 1.17 9.19
C GLU A 253 -2.57 0.47 8.92
N PHE A 254 -1.62 0.52 9.84
CA PHE A 254 -0.32 -0.13 9.66
C PHE A 254 -0.43 -1.66 9.58
N PRO A 255 -1.12 -2.36 10.50
CA PRO A 255 -1.38 -3.79 10.35
C PRO A 255 -2.15 -4.15 9.07
N MET A 256 -3.11 -3.31 8.62
CA MET A 256 -3.82 -3.48 7.35
C MET A 256 -2.84 -3.51 6.18
N ALA A 257 -2.05 -2.46 6.02
CA ALA A 257 -1.10 -2.35 4.92
C ALA A 257 -0.02 -3.45 4.96
N ALA A 258 0.46 -3.82 6.15
CA ALA A 258 1.42 -4.91 6.33
C ALA A 258 0.82 -6.27 5.95
N ALA A 259 -0.44 -6.55 6.35
CA ALA A 259 -1.17 -7.76 5.97
C ALA A 259 -1.38 -7.83 4.44
N MET A 260 -1.74 -6.70 3.81
CA MET A 260 -1.89 -6.62 2.35
C MET A 260 -0.57 -6.96 1.62
N ASN A 261 0.57 -6.45 2.10
CA ASN A 261 1.88 -6.84 1.55
C ASN A 261 2.11 -8.35 1.66
N GLY A 262 1.78 -8.94 2.81
CA GLY A 262 1.88 -10.39 3.02
C GLY A 262 0.98 -11.21 2.09
N ILE A 263 -0.27 -10.77 1.87
CA ILE A 263 -1.22 -11.39 0.94
C ILE A 263 -0.67 -11.32 -0.50
N ALA A 264 -0.17 -10.15 -0.92
CA ALA A 264 0.41 -9.97 -2.24
C ALA A 264 1.64 -10.85 -2.47
N LEU A 265 2.53 -10.97 -1.47
CA LEU A 265 3.72 -11.81 -1.53
C LEU A 265 3.39 -13.32 -1.59
N HIS A 266 2.31 -13.74 -0.92
CA HIS A 266 1.83 -15.11 -1.03
C HIS A 266 1.36 -15.44 -2.46
N GLY A 267 0.76 -14.47 -3.13
CA GLY A 267 0.22 -14.61 -4.49
C GLY A 267 -1.18 -15.25 -4.53
N GLY A 268 -1.81 -15.18 -5.70
CA GLY A 268 -3.15 -15.70 -5.95
C GLY A 268 -4.30 -14.78 -5.51
N LEU A 269 -4.07 -13.88 -4.57
CA LEU A 269 -5.03 -12.87 -4.14
C LEU A 269 -4.51 -11.47 -4.48
N MET A 270 -5.44 -10.55 -4.73
CA MET A 270 -5.15 -9.15 -5.01
C MET A 270 -5.76 -8.28 -3.90
N PRO A 271 -4.92 -7.80 -2.98
CA PRO A 271 -5.40 -7.06 -1.83
C PRO A 271 -5.63 -5.58 -2.13
N PHE A 272 -6.68 -5.01 -1.52
CA PHE A 272 -6.89 -3.58 -1.38
C PHE A 272 -7.20 -3.21 0.06
N GLY A 273 -6.92 -1.95 0.45
CA GLY A 273 -7.25 -1.44 1.78
C GLY A 273 -7.56 0.04 1.74
N GLY A 274 -8.62 0.45 2.44
CA GLY A 274 -9.14 1.81 2.44
C GLY A 274 -9.01 2.51 3.79
N THR A 275 -8.61 3.79 3.73
CA THR A 275 -8.65 4.73 4.87
C THR A 275 -8.68 6.18 4.35
N PHE A 276 -8.62 7.18 5.24
CA PHE A 276 -8.42 8.58 4.83
C PHE A 276 -6.96 8.83 4.46
N LEU A 277 -6.72 9.75 3.53
CA LEU A 277 -5.36 10.05 3.07
C LEU A 277 -4.45 10.51 4.21
N VAL A 278 -4.95 11.28 5.16
CA VAL A 278 -4.16 11.71 6.33
C VAL A 278 -3.62 10.53 7.14
N PHE A 279 -4.32 9.39 7.14
CA PHE A 279 -3.91 8.20 7.88
C PHE A 279 -2.88 7.34 7.12
N ALA A 280 -2.49 7.74 5.89
CA ALA A 280 -1.31 7.18 5.23
C ALA A 280 -0.04 7.35 6.08
N ASP A 281 -0.01 8.33 6.98
CA ASP A 281 1.08 8.53 7.95
C ASP A 281 1.24 7.33 8.89
N TYR A 282 0.14 6.67 9.28
CA TYR A 282 0.20 5.43 10.06
C TYR A 282 0.65 4.24 9.23
N GLU A 283 0.34 4.21 7.92
CA GLU A 283 0.73 3.13 7.01
C GLU A 283 2.16 3.25 6.48
N ARG A 284 2.79 4.39 6.62
CA ARG A 284 4.04 4.77 5.94
C ARG A 284 5.12 3.69 5.92
N PRO A 285 5.45 2.99 7.01
CA PRO A 285 6.43 1.91 6.99
C PRO A 285 6.04 0.75 6.06
N ALA A 286 4.76 0.35 6.08
CA ALA A 286 4.27 -0.73 5.23
C ALA A 286 4.21 -0.34 3.75
N LEU A 287 3.82 0.90 3.42
CA LEU A 287 3.84 1.43 2.04
C LEU A 287 5.26 1.34 1.46
N ARG A 288 6.25 1.79 2.23
CA ARG A 288 7.66 1.74 1.84
C ARG A 288 8.16 0.30 1.66
N LEU A 289 7.80 -0.61 2.57
CA LEU A 289 8.18 -2.03 2.45
C LEU A 289 7.50 -2.70 1.26
N GLY A 290 6.23 -2.39 0.97
CA GLY A 290 5.53 -2.85 -0.22
C GLY A 290 6.26 -2.46 -1.51
N SER A 291 6.79 -1.23 -1.57
CA SER A 291 7.60 -0.75 -2.70
C SER A 291 8.93 -1.48 -2.84
N ILE A 292 9.66 -1.70 -1.73
CA ILE A 292 10.93 -2.45 -1.72
C ILE A 292 10.70 -3.89 -2.18
N GLN A 293 9.62 -4.51 -1.72
CA GLN A 293 9.24 -5.90 -2.01
C GLN A 293 8.50 -6.07 -3.33
N LYS A 294 8.22 -4.96 -4.04
CA LYS A 294 7.49 -4.94 -5.31
C LYS A 294 6.12 -5.61 -5.21
N CYS A 295 5.39 -5.29 -4.17
CA CYS A 295 4.08 -5.87 -3.90
C CYS A 295 3.01 -5.27 -4.82
N ARG A 296 2.12 -6.12 -5.36
CA ARG A 296 0.91 -5.72 -6.07
C ARG A 296 -0.19 -5.45 -5.05
N VAL A 297 -0.25 -4.23 -4.54
CA VAL A 297 -1.19 -3.78 -3.50
C VAL A 297 -1.83 -2.47 -3.91
N MET A 298 -3.13 -2.33 -3.66
CA MET A 298 -3.86 -1.09 -3.92
C MET A 298 -4.31 -0.47 -2.60
N HIS A 299 -3.86 0.76 -2.35
CA HIS A 299 -4.27 1.58 -1.22
C HIS A 299 -5.30 2.61 -1.67
N GLU A 300 -6.47 2.58 -1.07
CA GLU A 300 -7.52 3.57 -1.27
C GLU A 300 -7.44 4.64 -0.19
N PHE A 301 -7.14 5.86 -0.58
CA PHE A 301 -7.04 7.01 0.32
C PHE A 301 -8.11 8.05 -0.05
N THR A 302 -9.19 8.08 0.71
CA THR A 302 -10.25 9.08 0.52
C THR A 302 -9.95 10.36 1.29
N HIS A 303 -10.78 11.41 1.06
CA HIS A 303 -10.63 12.70 1.76
C HIS A 303 -9.28 13.36 1.45
N ASP A 304 -9.00 13.53 0.16
CA ASP A 304 -7.67 13.80 -0.41
C ASP A 304 -7.14 15.23 -0.23
N SER A 305 -7.92 16.15 0.36
CA SER A 305 -7.54 17.57 0.45
C SER A 305 -8.30 18.32 1.55
N PHE A 306 -8.14 19.65 1.64
CA PHE A 306 -8.87 20.53 2.56
C PHE A 306 -10.41 20.47 2.39
N TRP A 307 -10.90 19.93 1.27
CA TRP A 307 -12.32 19.66 1.05
C TRP A 307 -12.94 18.66 2.02
N VAL A 308 -12.13 18.07 2.90
CA VAL A 308 -12.62 17.35 4.10
C VAL A 308 -13.57 18.24 4.90
N GLY A 309 -13.24 19.53 5.00
CA GLY A 309 -14.15 20.51 5.59
C GLY A 309 -14.02 20.61 7.11
N GLU A 310 -15.15 20.46 7.80
CA GLU A 310 -15.32 20.78 9.23
C GLU A 310 -14.46 19.94 10.16
N ASP A 311 -14.03 18.73 9.75
CA ASP A 311 -13.12 17.86 10.52
C ASP A 311 -11.78 18.56 10.82
N GLY A 312 -11.40 19.53 9.97
CA GLY A 312 -10.31 20.45 10.23
C GLY A 312 -8.90 19.90 9.98
N PRO A 313 -7.88 20.60 10.49
CA PRO A 313 -6.46 20.38 10.13
C PRO A 313 -5.96 18.97 10.40
N THR A 314 -6.49 18.29 11.40
CA THR A 314 -6.07 16.91 11.76
C THR A 314 -6.50 15.87 10.75
N HIS A 315 -7.43 16.20 9.83
CA HIS A 315 -8.00 15.31 8.83
C HIS A 315 -7.80 15.81 7.40
N GLN A 316 -7.27 17.02 7.22
CA GLN A 316 -7.02 17.66 5.93
C GLN A 316 -5.56 17.42 5.48
N PRO A 317 -5.31 16.54 4.50
CA PRO A 317 -3.96 16.31 4.00
C PRO A 317 -3.45 17.52 3.22
N ILE A 318 -2.20 17.88 3.43
CA ILE A 318 -1.48 18.95 2.74
C ILE A 318 -0.26 18.38 2.01
N GLU A 319 0.68 17.79 2.76
CA GLU A 319 1.93 17.23 2.23
C GLU A 319 1.81 15.77 1.76
N HIS A 320 0.74 15.09 2.08
CA HIS A 320 0.58 13.63 1.96
C HIS A 320 0.75 13.13 0.52
N ALA A 321 0.10 13.79 -0.46
CA ALA A 321 0.24 13.40 -1.86
C ALA A 321 1.71 13.45 -2.31
N MET A 322 2.43 14.54 -1.99
CA MET A 322 3.84 14.68 -2.35
C MET A 322 4.72 13.71 -1.56
N SER A 323 4.41 13.49 -0.29
CA SER A 323 5.15 12.54 0.55
C SER A 323 5.04 11.10 0.02
N LEU A 324 3.89 10.71 -0.54
CA LEU A 324 3.71 9.41 -1.19
C LEU A 324 4.49 9.33 -2.50
N ARG A 325 4.46 10.37 -3.34
CA ARG A 325 5.28 10.49 -4.57
C ARG A 325 6.78 10.42 -4.30
N ALA A 326 7.23 10.75 -3.09
CA ALA A 326 8.63 10.61 -2.69
C ALA A 326 9.06 9.16 -2.39
N ILE A 327 8.15 8.19 -2.36
CA ILE A 327 8.48 6.76 -2.20
C ILE A 327 8.91 6.20 -3.56
N PRO A 328 10.13 5.71 -3.72
CA PRO A 328 10.55 5.05 -4.96
C PRO A 328 9.68 3.82 -5.27
N ASN A 329 9.38 3.58 -6.55
CA ASN A 329 8.57 2.46 -7.02
C ASN A 329 7.17 2.41 -6.35
N PHE A 330 6.48 3.55 -6.33
CA PHE A 330 5.13 3.69 -5.77
C PHE A 330 4.30 4.59 -6.68
N ASN A 331 3.18 4.10 -7.22
CA ASN A 331 2.31 4.89 -8.07
C ASN A 331 1.29 5.67 -7.24
N VAL A 332 1.18 6.96 -7.49
CA VAL A 332 0.20 7.84 -6.83
C VAL A 332 -0.80 8.35 -7.86
N PHE A 333 -1.98 7.72 -7.87
CA PHE A 333 -3.09 8.14 -8.73
C PHE A 333 -3.98 9.14 -8.00
N ARG A 334 -4.24 10.27 -8.63
CA ARG A 334 -5.20 11.27 -8.15
C ARG A 334 -6.17 11.65 -9.28
N PRO A 335 -7.23 10.84 -9.48
CA PRO A 335 -8.14 10.98 -10.63
C PRO A 335 -9.01 12.22 -10.54
N ALA A 336 -9.27 12.83 -11.69
CA ALA A 336 -10.05 14.07 -11.82
C ALA A 336 -11.56 13.86 -11.74
N ASP A 337 -12.05 12.70 -12.19
CA ASP A 337 -13.48 12.38 -12.22
C ASP A 337 -13.76 10.89 -12.05
N ALA A 338 -15.02 10.51 -12.19
CA ALA A 338 -15.46 9.13 -12.02
C ALA A 338 -14.87 8.17 -13.07
N LYS A 339 -14.72 8.61 -14.30
CA LYS A 339 -14.18 7.77 -15.39
C LYS A 339 -12.67 7.56 -15.23
N GLU A 340 -11.93 8.62 -14.92
CA GLU A 340 -10.51 8.49 -14.56
C GLU A 340 -10.33 7.56 -13.34
N THR A 341 -11.22 7.64 -12.33
CA THR A 341 -11.15 6.78 -11.16
C THR A 341 -11.21 5.30 -11.53
N ALA A 342 -12.14 4.91 -12.39
CA ALA A 342 -12.28 3.52 -12.82
C ALA A 342 -11.06 3.03 -13.61
N VAL A 343 -10.49 3.89 -14.45
CA VAL A 343 -9.29 3.55 -15.22
C VAL A 343 -8.05 3.47 -14.31
N CYS A 344 -7.89 4.41 -13.36
CA CYS A 344 -6.82 4.37 -12.36
C CYS A 344 -6.90 3.10 -11.51
N PHE A 345 -8.10 2.68 -11.10
CA PHE A 345 -8.32 1.41 -10.39
C PHE A 345 -7.78 0.22 -11.20
N LYS A 346 -8.17 0.14 -12.49
CA LYS A 346 -7.68 -0.93 -13.38
C LYS A 346 -6.16 -0.92 -13.49
N LEU A 347 -5.55 0.23 -13.71
CA LEU A 347 -4.09 0.35 -13.83
C LEU A 347 -3.37 0.00 -12.52
N ALA A 348 -3.93 0.36 -11.37
CA ALA A 348 -3.41 -0.05 -10.07
C ALA A 348 -3.40 -1.58 -9.92
N MET A 349 -4.48 -2.25 -10.38
CA MET A 349 -4.53 -3.71 -10.41
C MET A 349 -3.52 -4.33 -11.38
N GLU A 350 -3.20 -3.66 -12.48
CA GLU A 350 -2.23 -4.14 -13.47
C GLU A 350 -0.77 -3.78 -13.14
N SER A 351 -0.54 -3.02 -12.07
CA SER A 351 0.80 -2.65 -11.58
C SER A 351 1.41 -3.79 -10.76
N HIS A 352 1.98 -4.79 -11.44
CA HIS A 352 2.38 -6.07 -10.84
C HIS A 352 3.55 -6.00 -9.86
N GLU A 353 4.47 -5.05 -10.05
CA GLU A 353 5.68 -4.91 -9.25
C GLU A 353 5.75 -3.54 -8.55
N THR A 354 4.62 -2.83 -8.50
CA THR A 354 4.54 -1.47 -7.96
C THR A 354 3.25 -1.32 -7.18
N PRO A 355 3.30 -1.07 -5.86
CA PRO A 355 2.10 -0.73 -5.11
C PRO A 355 1.54 0.61 -5.58
N SER A 356 0.24 0.78 -5.46
CA SER A 356 -0.47 1.95 -5.97
C SER A 356 -1.37 2.55 -4.90
N ALA A 357 -1.39 3.88 -4.80
CA ALA A 357 -2.35 4.65 -4.02
C ALA A 357 -3.34 5.38 -4.93
N LEU A 358 -4.63 5.33 -4.61
CA LEU A 358 -5.68 6.12 -5.23
C LEU A 358 -6.13 7.20 -4.25
N LEU A 359 -5.87 8.46 -4.57
CA LEU A 359 -6.25 9.62 -3.74
C LEU A 359 -7.59 10.17 -4.23
N LEU A 360 -8.61 10.08 -3.39
CA LEU A 360 -10.01 10.22 -3.79
C LEU A 360 -10.72 11.35 -3.04
N THR A 361 -11.54 12.12 -3.76
CA THR A 361 -12.25 13.27 -3.22
C THR A 361 -13.40 12.89 -2.29
N ARG A 362 -13.62 13.71 -1.24
CA ARG A 362 -14.87 13.71 -0.46
C ARG A 362 -16.01 14.39 -1.20
N GLN A 363 -15.74 15.53 -1.81
CA GLN A 363 -16.70 16.35 -2.56
C GLN A 363 -16.98 15.79 -3.95
N GLY A 364 -18.14 16.12 -4.50
CA GLY A 364 -18.48 15.80 -5.88
C GLY A 364 -17.71 16.67 -6.88
N VAL A 365 -17.23 16.03 -7.94
CA VAL A 365 -16.58 16.69 -9.08
C VAL A 365 -17.38 16.39 -10.36
N PRO A 366 -17.33 17.25 -11.39
CA PRO A 366 -18.05 17.00 -12.64
C PRO A 366 -17.45 15.79 -13.37
N VAL A 367 -18.33 14.95 -13.93
CA VAL A 367 -17.94 13.87 -14.83
C VAL A 367 -17.79 14.44 -16.23
N PHE A 368 -16.57 14.37 -16.79
CA PHE A 368 -16.26 14.98 -18.09
C PHE A 368 -16.91 14.26 -19.27
N ASP A 369 -17.16 15.01 -20.34
CA ASP A 369 -17.71 14.48 -21.60
C ASP A 369 -16.60 13.93 -22.52
N SER A 370 -15.81 13.00 -21.96
CA SER A 370 -14.79 12.25 -22.69
C SER A 370 -15.20 10.79 -22.80
N SER A 371 -14.94 10.16 -23.95
CA SER A 371 -15.15 8.72 -24.05
C SER A 371 -14.20 7.95 -23.16
N ILE A 372 -14.60 6.77 -22.72
CA ILE A 372 -13.76 5.93 -21.88
C ILE A 372 -12.44 5.55 -22.56
N ASP A 373 -12.44 5.36 -23.89
CA ASP A 373 -11.22 5.02 -24.65
C ASP A 373 -10.18 6.13 -24.62
N VAL A 374 -10.62 7.39 -24.71
CA VAL A 374 -9.73 8.58 -24.60
C VAL A 374 -9.13 8.64 -23.21
N ILE A 375 -9.92 8.33 -22.17
CA ILE A 375 -9.45 8.33 -20.79
C ILE A 375 -8.48 7.16 -20.55
N ILE A 376 -8.78 5.96 -21.06
CA ILE A 376 -7.87 4.81 -20.97
C ILE A 376 -6.50 5.13 -21.61
N ASP A 377 -6.51 5.68 -22.83
CA ASP A 377 -5.27 6.06 -23.50
C ASP A 377 -4.49 7.12 -22.70
N GLY A 378 -5.19 8.15 -22.20
CA GLY A 378 -4.59 9.25 -21.45
C GLY A 378 -4.03 8.83 -20.09
N VAL A 379 -4.83 8.15 -19.29
CA VAL A 379 -4.44 7.72 -17.94
C VAL A 379 -3.33 6.67 -17.99
N SER A 380 -3.32 5.79 -19.00
CA SER A 380 -2.24 4.81 -19.22
C SER A 380 -0.86 5.46 -19.48
N LYS A 381 -0.86 6.73 -19.86
CA LYS A 381 0.37 7.53 -20.04
C LYS A 381 0.68 8.45 -18.85
N GLY A 382 -0.16 8.45 -17.82
CA GLY A 382 -0.01 9.20 -16.58
C GLY A 382 -0.40 10.67 -16.65
N ALA A 383 -0.47 11.25 -17.84
CA ALA A 383 -0.96 12.60 -18.09
C ALA A 383 -1.48 12.74 -19.54
N TYR A 384 -2.45 13.59 -19.76
CA TYR A 384 -3.01 13.85 -21.10
C TYR A 384 -3.74 15.19 -21.17
N THR A 385 -3.93 15.69 -22.39
CA THR A 385 -4.69 16.93 -22.61
C THR A 385 -6.19 16.67 -22.48
N ILE A 386 -6.87 17.38 -21.57
CA ILE A 386 -8.32 17.30 -21.38
C ILE A 386 -9.09 18.50 -21.96
N TYR A 387 -8.42 19.65 -22.09
CA TYR A 387 -8.94 20.86 -22.70
C TYR A 387 -7.82 21.56 -23.48
N ALA A 388 -8.07 22.02 -24.70
CA ALA A 388 -7.04 22.65 -25.53
C ALA A 388 -7.57 23.80 -26.36
N SER A 389 -6.74 24.87 -26.46
CA SER A 389 -6.75 25.84 -27.55
C SER A 389 -5.55 25.56 -28.48
N ASP A 390 -5.66 25.95 -29.73
CA ASP A 390 -4.56 25.88 -30.69
C ASP A 390 -3.39 26.77 -30.26
N ASN A 391 -2.15 26.22 -30.38
CA ASN A 391 -0.94 26.93 -30.02
C ASN A 391 -0.98 27.62 -28.64
N PRO A 392 -1.06 26.88 -27.55
CA PRO A 392 -1.26 27.44 -26.22
C PRO A 392 -0.12 28.34 -25.76
N GLU A 393 -0.46 29.46 -25.15
CA GLU A 393 0.45 30.38 -24.46
C GLU A 393 0.67 29.96 -23.01
N LEU A 394 -0.34 29.30 -22.43
CA LEU A 394 -0.33 28.77 -21.06
C LEU A 394 -0.68 27.29 -21.08
N ILE A 395 -0.02 26.54 -20.20
CA ILE A 395 -0.35 25.14 -19.94
C ILE A 395 -0.67 25.00 -18.45
N PHE A 396 -1.90 24.62 -18.17
CA PHE A 396 -2.37 24.32 -16.83
C PHE A 396 -2.18 22.83 -16.56
N LEU A 397 -1.44 22.51 -15.52
CA LEU A 397 -1.13 21.15 -15.08
C LEU A 397 -1.95 20.88 -13.82
N ALA A 398 -2.92 19.98 -13.88
CA ALA A 398 -3.83 19.78 -12.76
C ALA A 398 -4.00 18.28 -12.46
N THR A 399 -4.31 17.97 -11.21
CA THR A 399 -4.57 16.60 -10.76
C THR A 399 -5.80 16.60 -9.84
N GLY A 400 -6.52 15.49 -9.79
CA GLY A 400 -7.69 15.36 -8.93
C GLY A 400 -8.79 16.39 -9.22
N SER A 401 -9.45 16.84 -8.17
CA SER A 401 -10.54 17.83 -8.26
C SER A 401 -10.14 19.14 -8.91
N GLU A 402 -8.86 19.48 -8.92
CA GLU A 402 -8.38 20.76 -9.45
C GLU A 402 -8.33 20.79 -10.99
N VAL A 403 -8.51 19.65 -11.65
CA VAL A 403 -8.65 19.62 -13.14
C VAL A 403 -9.89 20.41 -13.57
N SER A 404 -11.01 20.22 -12.89
CA SER A 404 -12.24 20.97 -13.19
C SER A 404 -12.09 22.48 -12.93
N LEU A 405 -11.38 22.84 -11.85
CA LEU A 405 -11.06 24.22 -11.52
C LEU A 405 -10.14 24.86 -12.58
N ALA A 406 -9.10 24.15 -13.02
CA ALA A 406 -8.20 24.61 -14.08
C ALA A 406 -8.94 24.84 -15.40
N ILE A 407 -9.88 23.97 -15.77
CA ILE A 407 -10.74 24.15 -16.97
C ILE A 407 -11.62 25.41 -16.80
N ALA A 408 -12.24 25.61 -15.64
CA ALA A 408 -13.08 26.78 -15.38
C ALA A 408 -12.27 28.10 -15.44
N VAL A 409 -11.05 28.12 -14.90
CA VAL A 409 -10.13 29.26 -15.03
C VAL A 409 -9.75 29.49 -16.50
N ALA A 410 -9.43 28.43 -17.25
CA ALA A 410 -9.09 28.54 -18.67
C ALA A 410 -10.26 29.12 -19.49
N GLN A 411 -11.48 28.70 -19.22
CA GLN A 411 -12.68 29.20 -19.87
C GLN A 411 -12.97 30.67 -19.53
N LYS A 412 -12.62 31.15 -18.34
CA LYS A 412 -12.74 32.55 -17.93
C LYS A 412 -11.69 33.45 -18.62
N MET A 413 -10.50 32.94 -18.86
CA MET A 413 -9.39 33.68 -19.49
C MET A 413 -9.45 33.63 -21.02
N THR A 414 -10.56 34.13 -21.63
CA THR A 414 -10.83 34.04 -23.06
C THR A 414 -9.83 34.78 -23.96
N ASP A 415 -9.05 35.68 -23.40
CA ASP A 415 -7.96 36.42 -24.06
C ASP A 415 -6.65 35.63 -24.13
N LYS A 416 -6.60 34.43 -23.60
CA LYS A 416 -5.43 33.55 -23.59
C LYS A 416 -5.75 32.23 -24.26
N ARG A 417 -4.76 31.67 -24.98
CA ARG A 417 -4.81 30.29 -25.49
C ARG A 417 -4.25 29.36 -24.45
N ILE A 418 -5.08 28.48 -23.91
CA ILE A 418 -4.76 27.63 -22.77
C ILE A 418 -4.95 26.15 -23.13
N ARG A 419 -4.00 25.32 -22.74
CA ARG A 419 -4.13 23.87 -22.65
C ARG A 419 -4.26 23.48 -21.18
N VAL A 420 -5.21 22.60 -20.86
CA VAL A 420 -5.27 21.95 -19.54
C VAL A 420 -4.90 20.49 -19.70
N VAL A 421 -3.95 20.07 -18.90
CA VAL A 421 -3.43 18.69 -18.80
C VAL A 421 -3.90 18.09 -17.50
N SER A 422 -4.68 16.99 -17.57
CA SER A 422 -4.91 16.13 -16.42
C SER A 422 -3.67 15.26 -16.18
N MET A 423 -3.16 15.23 -14.95
CA MET A 423 -1.99 14.47 -14.54
C MET A 423 -2.36 13.47 -13.43
N PRO A 424 -3.15 12.43 -13.72
CA PRO A 424 -3.58 11.49 -12.72
C PRO A 424 -2.43 10.71 -12.04
N CYS A 425 -1.27 10.52 -12.70
CA CYS A 425 -0.14 9.82 -12.11
C CYS A 425 1.20 10.33 -12.66
N TRP A 426 2.00 10.98 -11.81
CA TRP A 426 3.30 11.53 -12.21
C TRP A 426 4.30 10.45 -12.59
N GLU A 427 4.34 9.36 -11.84
CA GLU A 427 5.30 8.27 -11.99
C GLU A 427 5.17 7.60 -13.36
N ILE A 428 3.93 7.38 -13.80
CA ILE A 428 3.65 6.82 -15.12
C ILE A 428 3.99 7.83 -16.24
N PHE A 429 3.70 9.13 -16.02
CA PHE A 429 4.05 10.17 -17.00
C PHE A 429 5.55 10.32 -17.16
N GLU A 430 6.31 10.36 -16.06
CA GLU A 430 7.77 10.45 -16.09
C GLU A 430 8.45 9.23 -16.74
N ALA A 431 7.78 8.08 -16.73
CA ALA A 431 8.25 6.87 -17.44
C ALA A 431 7.98 6.88 -18.95
N GLN A 432 7.21 7.85 -19.48
CA GLN A 432 6.96 7.97 -20.92
C GLN A 432 8.21 8.45 -21.68
N SER A 433 8.17 8.28 -23.01
CA SER A 433 9.24 8.81 -23.87
C SER A 433 9.36 10.33 -23.72
N LEU A 434 10.57 10.86 -23.87
CA LEU A 434 10.82 12.30 -23.84
C LEU A 434 10.00 13.05 -24.90
N ASP A 435 9.76 12.43 -26.07
CA ASP A 435 8.93 13.01 -27.12
C ASP A 435 7.48 13.19 -26.66
N TYR A 436 6.93 12.21 -25.92
CA TYR A 436 5.59 12.34 -25.36
C TYR A 436 5.53 13.41 -24.28
N GLN A 437 6.48 13.40 -23.35
CA GLN A 437 6.57 14.40 -22.29
C GLN A 437 6.67 15.82 -22.88
N GLU A 438 7.56 16.02 -23.85
CA GLU A 438 7.78 17.32 -24.52
C GLU A 438 6.56 17.75 -25.37
N SER A 439 5.83 16.82 -26.00
CA SER A 439 4.62 17.12 -26.75
C SER A 439 3.50 17.67 -25.87
N LEU A 440 3.44 17.18 -24.61
CA LEU A 440 2.41 17.54 -23.66
C LEU A 440 2.82 18.76 -22.80
N ILE A 441 4.03 18.76 -22.28
CA ILE A 441 4.61 19.78 -21.38
C ILE A 441 5.96 20.24 -21.99
N PRO A 442 5.94 21.05 -23.05
CA PRO A 442 7.17 21.49 -23.70
C PRO A 442 8.05 22.31 -22.77
N THR A 443 9.35 22.05 -22.79
CA THR A 443 10.33 22.77 -21.95
C THR A 443 10.41 24.25 -22.25
N ARG A 444 10.11 24.67 -23.49
CA ARG A 444 10.13 26.06 -23.96
C ARG A 444 8.79 26.51 -24.50
N GLY A 445 8.58 27.79 -24.55
CA GLY A 445 7.40 28.43 -25.15
C GLY A 445 6.32 28.74 -24.10
N ALA A 446 5.30 27.90 -23.99
CA ALA A 446 4.18 28.14 -23.09
C ALA A 446 4.58 28.14 -21.61
N MET A 447 4.03 29.09 -20.84
CA MET A 447 4.20 29.11 -19.38
C MET A 447 3.33 28.03 -18.76
N LYS A 448 3.85 27.39 -17.69
CA LYS A 448 3.17 26.30 -16.99
C LYS A 448 2.70 26.78 -15.62
N ILE A 449 1.49 26.37 -15.27
CA ILE A 449 0.85 26.70 -14.00
C ILE A 449 0.25 25.40 -13.44
N SER A 450 0.65 25.01 -12.22
CA SER A 450 0.12 23.81 -11.60
C SER A 450 -1.05 24.11 -10.65
N PHE A 451 -1.97 23.15 -10.53
CA PHE A 451 -3.15 23.21 -9.68
C PHE A 451 -3.27 21.90 -8.89
N GLU A 452 -3.04 21.96 -7.58
CA GLU A 452 -3.25 20.85 -6.66
C GLU A 452 -3.58 21.38 -5.27
N ALA A 453 -4.66 20.89 -4.65
CA ALA A 453 -5.05 21.23 -3.30
C ALA A 453 -4.15 20.47 -2.29
N GLY A 454 -2.87 20.78 -2.31
CA GLY A 454 -1.80 20.23 -1.51
C GLY A 454 -0.57 21.14 -1.55
N ILE A 455 0.54 20.66 -0.97
CA ILE A 455 1.79 21.41 -0.94
C ILE A 455 2.33 21.63 -2.35
N THR A 456 2.88 22.83 -2.60
CA THR A 456 3.42 23.18 -3.92
C THR A 456 4.76 22.53 -4.25
N LEU A 457 5.41 21.93 -3.24
CA LEU A 457 6.68 21.23 -3.37
C LEU A 457 6.64 20.16 -4.49
N GLY A 458 7.64 20.15 -5.34
CA GLY A 458 7.81 19.16 -6.41
C GLY A 458 7.18 19.56 -7.74
N TRP A 459 6.22 20.50 -7.75
CA TRP A 459 5.60 20.98 -9.01
C TRP A 459 6.57 21.77 -9.88
N GLU A 460 7.62 22.36 -9.32
CA GLU A 460 8.65 23.09 -10.05
C GLU A 460 9.38 22.23 -11.13
N ARG A 461 9.39 20.91 -10.97
CA ARG A 461 9.92 19.98 -12.00
C ARG A 461 9.17 20.08 -13.32
N PHE A 462 7.87 20.39 -13.27
CA PHE A 462 7.01 20.54 -14.45
C PHE A 462 6.80 22.01 -14.82
N THR A 463 6.62 22.90 -13.83
CA THR A 463 6.34 24.30 -14.09
C THR A 463 7.60 25.11 -14.46
N GLY A 464 8.76 24.67 -14.01
CA GLY A 464 10.02 25.40 -14.17
C GLY A 464 10.13 26.65 -13.28
N SER A 465 11.24 27.37 -13.36
CA SER A 465 11.54 28.50 -12.48
C SER A 465 10.61 29.71 -12.67
N ASN A 466 10.01 29.88 -13.85
CA ASN A 466 9.12 30.99 -14.17
C ASN A 466 7.63 30.61 -14.05
N GLY A 467 7.35 29.36 -13.74
CA GLY A 467 5.97 28.88 -13.56
C GLY A 467 5.35 29.30 -12.25
N LEU A 468 4.05 29.10 -12.14
CA LEU A 468 3.27 29.37 -10.93
C LEU A 468 2.66 28.07 -10.41
N SER A 469 2.71 27.84 -9.09
CA SER A 469 1.98 26.74 -8.48
C SER A 469 0.84 27.25 -7.61
N ILE A 470 -0.37 26.79 -7.92
CA ILE A 470 -1.57 27.01 -7.13
C ILE A 470 -1.70 25.83 -6.18
N GLY A 471 -1.38 26.03 -4.91
CA GLY A 471 -1.35 25.01 -3.87
C GLY A 471 -1.46 25.62 -2.48
N ILE A 472 -1.37 24.77 -1.45
CA ILE A 472 -1.50 25.16 -0.04
C ILE A 472 -0.22 24.77 0.69
N ASN A 473 0.45 25.76 1.29
CA ASN A 473 1.70 25.60 2.05
C ASN A 473 1.52 25.86 3.55
N HIS A 474 0.33 25.66 4.06
CA HIS A 474 -0.04 25.79 5.47
C HIS A 474 -1.08 24.72 5.83
N PHE A 475 -1.24 24.45 7.11
CA PHE A 475 -2.30 23.55 7.56
C PHE A 475 -3.69 24.14 7.27
N GLY A 476 -4.66 23.25 7.16
CA GLY A 476 -6.05 23.60 6.93
C GLY A 476 -6.74 24.27 8.12
N ALA A 477 -8.05 24.44 8.03
CA ALA A 477 -8.89 25.01 9.06
C ALA A 477 -10.24 24.29 9.13
N SER A 478 -10.96 24.40 10.24
CA SER A 478 -12.29 23.80 10.41
C SER A 478 -13.37 24.77 9.95
N ALA A 479 -13.90 24.53 8.76
CA ALA A 479 -15.02 25.26 8.16
C ALA A 479 -15.61 24.45 7.02
N PRO A 480 -16.80 24.81 6.47
CA PRO A 480 -17.31 24.18 5.25
C PRO A 480 -16.32 24.28 4.09
N GLY A 481 -16.23 23.22 3.27
CA GLY A 481 -15.26 23.17 2.16
C GLY A 481 -15.29 24.39 1.22
N PRO A 482 -16.48 24.89 0.78
CA PRO A 482 -16.56 26.10 -0.04
C PRO A 482 -15.99 27.36 0.62
N ASP A 483 -16.17 27.53 1.94
CA ASP A 483 -15.61 28.66 2.69
C ASP A 483 -14.09 28.57 2.74
N LEU A 484 -13.57 27.35 2.93
CA LEU A 484 -12.14 27.09 2.87
C LEU A 484 -11.57 27.33 1.47
N ALA A 485 -12.28 26.95 0.42
CA ALA A 485 -11.86 27.20 -0.96
C ALA A 485 -11.72 28.71 -1.24
N GLU A 486 -12.63 29.52 -0.73
CA GLU A 486 -12.57 30.98 -0.85
C GLU A 486 -11.40 31.54 -0.02
N GLU A 487 -11.24 31.10 1.23
CA GLU A 487 -10.18 31.57 2.14
C GLU A 487 -8.79 31.21 1.62
N PHE A 488 -8.62 29.96 1.14
CA PHE A 488 -7.32 29.46 0.64
C PHE A 488 -7.04 29.86 -0.81
N GLY A 489 -7.97 30.57 -1.46
CA GLY A 489 -7.80 31.04 -2.82
C GLY A 489 -7.98 29.99 -3.90
N PHE A 490 -8.76 28.94 -3.65
CA PHE A 490 -9.08 27.85 -4.58
C PHE A 490 -10.42 28.05 -5.30
N THR A 491 -10.70 29.30 -5.68
CA THR A 491 -11.84 29.67 -6.53
C THR A 491 -11.37 30.32 -7.83
N VAL A 492 -12.19 30.26 -8.87
CA VAL A 492 -11.88 30.89 -10.17
C VAL A 492 -11.61 32.38 -10.00
N GLU A 493 -12.37 33.04 -9.11
CA GLU A 493 -12.31 34.46 -8.80
C GLU A 493 -10.99 34.87 -8.13
N LYS A 494 -10.36 33.97 -7.40
CA LYS A 494 -9.07 34.21 -6.72
C LYS A 494 -7.87 33.82 -7.59
N ILE A 495 -7.99 32.72 -8.34
CA ILE A 495 -6.90 32.17 -9.13
C ILE A 495 -6.63 33.00 -10.39
N GLU A 496 -7.66 33.40 -11.11
CA GLU A 496 -7.50 34.12 -12.38
C GLU A 496 -6.73 35.44 -12.21
N PRO A 497 -7.04 36.33 -11.24
CA PRO A 497 -6.23 37.52 -10.98
C PRO A 497 -4.79 37.21 -10.57
N ARG A 498 -4.57 36.19 -9.76
CA ARG A 498 -3.23 35.75 -9.32
C ARG A 498 -2.37 35.31 -10.51
N ILE A 499 -2.96 34.60 -11.49
CA ILE A 499 -2.28 34.24 -12.73
C ILE A 499 -1.93 35.48 -13.54
N ARG A 500 -2.84 36.45 -13.70
CA ARG A 500 -2.58 37.68 -14.45
C ARG A 500 -1.48 38.53 -13.80
N GLU A 501 -1.50 38.65 -12.48
CA GLU A 501 -0.46 39.37 -11.73
C GLU A 501 0.92 38.71 -11.95
N HIS A 502 0.98 37.38 -11.87
CA HIS A 502 2.20 36.63 -12.13
C HIS A 502 2.72 36.86 -13.57
N LEU A 503 1.83 36.79 -14.57
CA LEU A 503 2.19 37.06 -15.96
C LEU A 503 2.73 38.49 -16.15
N ALA A 504 2.13 39.49 -15.49
CA ALA A 504 2.55 40.86 -15.56
C ALA A 504 3.93 41.11 -14.88
N SER A 505 4.25 40.32 -13.84
CA SER A 505 5.55 40.45 -13.14
C SER A 505 6.74 39.92 -13.92
N LEU A 506 6.51 39.20 -15.01
CA LEU A 506 7.56 38.59 -15.85
C LEU A 506 7.83 39.41 -17.14
N LEU A 507 7.04 40.45 -17.40
CA LEU A 507 7.21 41.40 -18.50
C LEU A 507 8.11 42.54 -18.09
#